data_f18472e9f1d2aa44ced6292663ddca48
#
_entry.id   f18472e9f1d2aa44ced6292663ddca48
#
_cell.length_a   1.000
_cell.length_b   1.000
_cell.length_c   1.000
_cell.angle_alpha   90.00
_cell.angle_beta   90.00
_cell.angle_gamma   90.00
#
_symmetry.space_group_name_H-M   'P 1'
#
loop_
_entity.id
_entity.type
_entity.pdbx_description
1 polymer ?
#
loop_
_entity_poly.entity_id
_entity_poly.type
_entity_poly.pdbx_seq_one_letter_code
_entity_poly.pdbx_strand_id
1 'polypeptide(L)'
;MLNKPLFEDDSLYRPLDLSMLDDQMSLQGHHCIAAPLLARTRSDMKPDDFPAWGVDWAWGVPIIILTVIFHAYVLGLVNRDVTFRLKKSVESRYTFVSVFVIGGTALAATLLHGFEAFGWAIAYRLLGASMTFKSAMLYSMSAITSYGHANLYLEPRWQLMGTLEALDGWIVFGLTTAFLFAVIQRAWLHSHLPHERS
;
A
#
# COMPACT_ATOMS: atom_id res chain seq x y z
N MET A 1 46.21 28.23 -1.14
CA MET A 1 45.05 29.13 -1.07
C MET A 1 43.83 28.29 -0.71
N LEU A 2 43.34 28.48 0.50
CA LEU A 2 42.45 27.56 1.20
C LEU A 2 41.02 27.59 0.69
N ASN A 3 40.46 26.41 0.55
CA ASN A 3 39.09 26.10 0.26
C ASN A 3 38.21 26.49 1.47
N LYS A 4 37.31 27.43 1.31
CA LYS A 4 36.31 27.83 2.30
C LYS A 4 35.03 27.04 2.04
N PRO A 5 34.43 26.34 3.02
CA PRO A 5 33.20 25.62 2.80
C PRO A 5 32.01 26.57 2.60
N LEU A 6 31.19 26.31 1.59
CA LEU A 6 30.09 27.14 1.07
C LEU A 6 28.77 26.97 1.82
N PHE A 7 28.76 26.42 3.04
CA PHE A 7 27.55 26.20 3.83
C PHE A 7 27.75 26.56 5.29
N GLU A 8 27.92 27.87 5.54
CA GLU A 8 27.83 28.41 6.89
C GLU A 8 27.08 29.75 6.82
N ASP A 9 25.80 29.67 6.46
CA ASP A 9 24.88 30.77 6.57
C ASP A 9 23.83 30.44 7.64
N ASP A 10 24.22 30.69 8.90
CA ASP A 10 23.36 30.57 10.08
C ASP A 10 22.19 31.58 10.09
N SER A 11 22.05 32.41 9.05
CA SER A 11 21.00 33.45 8.98
C SER A 11 19.61 32.89 8.63
N LEU A 12 19.50 31.62 8.23
CA LEU A 12 18.22 31.00 7.87
C LEU A 12 17.48 30.31 9.04
N TYR A 13 18.15 30.15 10.19
CA TYR A 13 17.49 29.66 11.40
C TYR A 13 17.04 30.79 12.27
N ARG A 14 16.01 31.51 11.83
CA ARG A 14 15.27 32.40 12.74
C ARG A 14 14.30 31.53 13.53
N PRO A 15 14.43 31.37 14.87
CA PRO A 15 13.44 30.65 15.66
C PRO A 15 12.09 31.34 15.44
N LEU A 16 11.07 30.53 15.10
CA LEU A 16 9.69 31.02 14.98
C LEU A 16 9.29 31.66 16.30
N ASP A 17 9.08 32.98 16.25
CA ASP A 17 8.59 33.75 17.39
C ASP A 17 7.11 33.38 17.60
N LEU A 18 6.88 32.44 18.53
CA LEU A 18 5.55 31.94 18.87
C LEU A 18 4.66 33.05 19.48
N SER A 19 5.21 34.19 19.89
CA SER A 19 4.43 35.31 20.40
C SER A 19 3.56 35.99 19.33
N MET A 20 3.99 35.94 18.05
CA MET A 20 3.18 36.45 16.94
C MET A 20 1.96 35.58 16.62
N LEU A 21 2.01 34.27 16.94
CA LEU A 21 0.88 33.37 16.75
C LEU A 21 -0.19 33.56 17.83
N ASP A 22 0.21 33.92 19.04
CA ASP A 22 -0.70 34.20 20.15
C ASP A 22 -1.52 35.48 19.92
N ASP A 23 -0.90 36.52 19.35
CA ASP A 23 -1.56 37.79 19.03
C ASP A 23 -2.56 37.67 17.88
N GLN A 24 -2.25 36.86 16.86
CA GLN A 24 -3.16 36.56 15.74
C GLN A 24 -4.37 35.72 16.16
N MET A 25 -4.19 34.81 17.10
CA MET A 25 -5.27 33.95 17.60
C MET A 25 -6.22 34.67 18.56
N SER A 26 -5.75 35.69 19.24
CA SER A 26 -6.54 36.57 20.15
C SER A 26 -7.53 37.46 19.40
N LEU A 27 -7.21 37.87 18.18
CA LEU A 27 -8.03 38.78 17.37
C LEU A 27 -9.19 38.12 16.65
N GLN A 28 -9.24 36.79 16.54
CA GLN A 28 -10.30 36.09 15.79
C GLN A 28 -11.46 35.54 16.63
N GLY A 29 -11.57 35.90 17.92
CA GLY A 29 -12.80 35.69 18.71
C GLY A 29 -13.42 34.30 18.73
N HIS A 30 -12.77 33.30 18.16
CA HIS A 30 -13.21 31.89 18.20
C HIS A 30 -12.71 31.30 19.50
N HIS A 31 -13.61 31.12 20.45
CA HIS A 31 -13.36 30.29 21.64
C HIS A 31 -12.66 29.01 21.24
N CYS A 32 -11.36 28.95 21.47
CA CYS A 32 -10.54 27.80 21.22
C CYS A 32 -11.03 26.59 22.05
N ILE A 33 -11.82 25.74 21.44
CA ILE A 33 -12.10 24.37 21.92
C ILE A 33 -10.82 23.50 21.87
N ALA A 34 -9.75 24.02 21.27
CA ALA A 34 -8.48 23.28 21.09
C ALA A 34 -7.60 23.19 22.35
N ALA A 35 -7.76 24.10 23.32
CA ALA A 35 -6.92 24.12 24.53
C ALA A 35 -7.02 22.85 25.41
N PRO A 36 -8.18 22.17 25.56
CA PRO A 36 -8.22 20.95 26.35
C PRO A 36 -7.64 19.73 25.62
N LEU A 37 -7.53 19.76 24.29
CA LEU A 37 -7.00 18.61 23.52
C LEU A 37 -5.45 18.57 23.54
N LEU A 38 -4.80 19.71 23.57
CA LEU A 38 -3.34 19.82 23.61
C LEU A 38 -2.76 19.68 25.03
N ALA A 39 -3.60 19.88 26.06
CA ALA A 39 -3.21 19.76 27.47
C ALA A 39 -3.24 18.31 28.00
N ARG A 40 -3.62 17.32 27.18
CA ARG A 40 -3.42 15.93 27.55
C ARG A 40 -1.93 15.60 27.46
N THR A 41 -1.21 15.98 28.52
CA THR A 41 0.21 15.75 28.62
C THR A 41 0.51 14.24 28.60
N ARG A 42 1.69 13.90 28.09
CA ARG A 42 2.23 12.53 28.00
C ARG A 42 2.18 11.77 29.33
N SER A 43 2.00 12.46 30.43
CA SER A 43 1.85 11.92 31.81
C SER A 43 0.48 11.30 32.08
N ASP A 44 -0.56 11.60 31.26
CA ASP A 44 -1.91 11.07 31.47
C ASP A 44 -2.17 9.76 30.69
N MET A 45 -1.23 9.33 29.87
CA MET A 45 -1.29 8.04 29.17
C MET A 45 -0.89 6.94 30.14
N LYS A 46 -1.88 6.17 30.61
CA LYS A 46 -1.61 4.97 31.40
C LYS A 46 -0.88 3.93 30.55
N PRO A 47 0.00 3.10 31.17
CA PRO A 47 0.65 1.98 30.47
C PRO A 47 -0.34 1.02 29.78
N ASP A 48 -1.58 0.96 30.27
CA ASP A 48 -2.65 0.12 29.77
C ASP A 48 -3.33 0.69 28.48
N ASP A 49 -3.04 1.95 28.12
CA ASP A 49 -3.52 2.58 26.90
C ASP A 49 -2.69 2.18 25.65
N PHE A 50 -1.58 1.46 25.84
CA PHE A 50 -0.85 0.87 24.73
C PHE A 50 -1.62 -0.37 24.24
N PRO A 51 -2.11 -0.36 22.99
CA PRO A 51 -2.78 -1.51 22.44
C PRO A 51 -1.90 -2.75 22.58
N ALA A 52 -2.51 -3.87 22.95
CA ALA A 52 -1.80 -5.14 23.08
C ALA A 52 -1.39 -5.61 21.66
N TRP A 53 -0.22 -5.19 21.18
CA TRP A 53 0.31 -5.51 19.84
C TRP A 53 0.25 -7.00 19.49
N GLY A 54 0.24 -7.86 20.52
CA GLY A 54 0.10 -9.30 20.33
C GLY A 54 -1.19 -9.71 19.61
N VAL A 55 -2.29 -8.97 19.80
CA VAL A 55 -3.57 -9.28 19.15
C VAL A 55 -3.52 -8.90 17.68
N ASP A 56 -2.90 -7.75 17.32
CA ASP A 56 -2.72 -7.34 15.94
C ASP A 56 -1.87 -8.35 15.15
N TRP A 57 -0.78 -8.82 15.76
CA TRP A 57 0.07 -9.86 15.17
C TRP A 57 -0.67 -11.20 15.03
N ALA A 58 -1.46 -11.57 16.03
CA ALA A 58 -2.20 -12.83 16.04
C ALA A 58 -3.25 -12.90 14.90
N TRP A 59 -3.83 -11.78 14.52
CA TRP A 59 -4.77 -11.70 13.38
C TRP A 59 -4.09 -11.32 12.06
N GLY A 60 -3.15 -10.39 12.09
CA GLY A 60 -2.50 -9.88 10.89
C GLY A 60 -1.64 -10.93 10.19
N VAL A 61 -0.81 -11.69 10.92
CA VAL A 61 0.07 -12.69 10.31
C VAL A 61 -0.69 -13.80 9.58
N PRO A 62 -1.74 -14.43 10.14
CA PRO A 62 -2.54 -15.39 9.40
C PRO A 62 -3.19 -14.81 8.14
N ILE A 63 -3.65 -13.55 8.19
CA ILE A 63 -4.24 -12.88 7.01
C ILE A 63 -3.18 -12.67 5.95
N ILE A 64 -1.99 -12.17 6.29
CA ILE A 64 -0.86 -12.01 5.36
C ILE A 64 -0.52 -13.35 4.69
N ILE A 65 -0.37 -14.42 5.48
CA ILE A 65 -0.05 -15.75 4.91
C ILE A 65 -1.13 -16.21 3.94
N LEU A 66 -2.41 -16.03 4.30
CA LEU A 66 -3.53 -16.40 3.45
C LEU A 66 -3.55 -15.57 2.15
N THR A 67 -3.33 -14.26 2.25
CA THR A 67 -3.26 -13.33 1.13
C THR A 67 -2.15 -13.71 0.16
N VAL A 68 -0.93 -13.93 0.67
CA VAL A 68 0.23 -14.31 -0.15
C VAL A 68 0.03 -15.67 -0.84
N ILE A 69 -0.52 -16.66 -0.13
CA ILE A 69 -0.82 -17.97 -0.73
C ILE A 69 -1.88 -17.83 -1.84
N PHE A 70 -2.96 -17.10 -1.56
CA PHE A 70 -4.03 -16.84 -2.52
C PHE A 70 -3.49 -16.10 -3.75
N HIS A 71 -2.70 -15.06 -3.55
CA HIS A 71 -2.03 -14.29 -4.60
C HIS A 71 -1.18 -15.18 -5.50
N ALA A 72 -0.26 -15.95 -4.91
CA ALA A 72 0.60 -16.86 -5.65
C ALA A 72 -0.19 -17.92 -6.42
N TYR A 73 -1.25 -18.45 -5.83
CA TYR A 73 -2.14 -19.42 -6.47
C TYR A 73 -2.83 -18.84 -7.72
N VAL A 74 -3.42 -17.63 -7.59
CA VAL A 74 -4.10 -16.96 -8.72
C VAL A 74 -3.10 -16.60 -9.82
N LEU A 75 -1.91 -16.08 -9.49
CA LEU A 75 -0.85 -15.85 -10.47
C LEU A 75 -0.44 -17.15 -11.19
N GLY A 76 -0.42 -18.26 -10.48
CA GLY A 76 -0.19 -19.59 -11.08
C GLY A 76 -1.25 -19.97 -12.11
N LEU A 77 -2.52 -19.70 -11.83
CA LEU A 77 -3.62 -19.92 -12.79
C LEU A 77 -3.50 -19.03 -14.02
N VAL A 78 -3.24 -17.74 -13.80
CA VAL A 78 -3.01 -16.76 -14.88
C VAL A 78 -1.82 -17.18 -15.73
N ASN A 79 -0.74 -17.67 -15.13
CA ASN A 79 0.43 -18.18 -15.85
C ASN A 79 0.09 -19.33 -16.82
N ARG A 80 -0.79 -20.24 -16.40
CA ARG A 80 -1.26 -21.34 -17.28
C ARG A 80 -2.01 -20.80 -18.49
N ASP A 81 -2.92 -19.86 -18.29
CA ASP A 81 -3.69 -19.24 -19.37
C ASP A 81 -2.78 -18.45 -20.33
N VAL A 82 -1.87 -17.64 -19.81
CA VAL A 82 -0.85 -16.92 -20.58
C VAL A 82 -0.02 -17.86 -21.45
N THR A 83 0.49 -18.94 -20.85
CA THR A 83 1.31 -19.92 -21.59
C THR A 83 0.51 -20.59 -22.70
N PHE A 84 -0.74 -20.94 -22.45
CA PHE A 84 -1.62 -21.54 -23.45
C PHE A 84 -1.91 -20.59 -24.62
N ARG A 85 -2.23 -19.32 -24.34
CA ARG A 85 -2.50 -18.29 -25.37
C ARG A 85 -1.30 -18.00 -26.24
N LEU A 86 -0.13 -17.85 -25.62
CA LEU A 86 1.12 -17.62 -26.36
C LEU A 86 1.49 -18.80 -27.27
N LYS A 87 1.34 -20.03 -26.81
CA LYS A 87 1.58 -21.23 -27.62
C LYS A 87 0.61 -21.40 -28.79
N LYS A 88 -0.65 -20.97 -28.62
CA LYS A 88 -1.70 -21.09 -29.64
C LYS A 88 -1.64 -19.97 -30.69
N SER A 89 -0.85 -18.93 -30.45
CA SER A 89 -0.76 -17.78 -31.33
C SER A 89 -0.03 -18.14 -32.62
N VAL A 90 -0.65 -17.85 -33.77
CA VAL A 90 -0.07 -17.99 -35.10
C VAL A 90 0.89 -16.80 -35.34
N GLU A 91 2.02 -17.05 -35.98
CA GLU A 91 3.13 -16.14 -36.20
C GLU A 91 2.72 -14.74 -36.69
N SER A 92 1.75 -14.65 -37.61
CA SER A 92 1.24 -13.40 -38.19
C SER A 92 0.50 -12.49 -37.18
N ARG A 93 0.02 -13.02 -36.04
CA ARG A 93 -0.76 -12.26 -35.03
C ARG A 93 -0.04 -12.21 -33.69
N TYR A 94 1.17 -12.69 -33.62
CA TYR A 94 1.88 -12.87 -32.34
C TYR A 94 2.04 -11.55 -31.57
N THR A 95 2.40 -10.45 -32.23
CA THR A 95 2.58 -9.14 -31.60
C THR A 95 1.30 -8.63 -30.93
N PHE A 96 0.16 -8.71 -31.62
CA PHE A 96 -1.12 -8.30 -31.06
C PHE A 96 -1.51 -9.17 -29.87
N VAL A 97 -1.38 -10.49 -29.99
CA VAL A 97 -1.67 -11.42 -28.90
C VAL A 97 -0.79 -11.14 -27.69
N SER A 98 0.50 -10.88 -27.88
CA SER A 98 1.43 -10.56 -26.79
C SER A 98 1.01 -9.27 -26.05
N VAL A 99 0.62 -8.21 -26.75
CA VAL A 99 0.16 -6.96 -26.13
C VAL A 99 -1.13 -7.20 -25.31
N PHE A 100 -2.10 -7.94 -25.88
CA PHE A 100 -3.33 -8.28 -25.16
C PHE A 100 -3.09 -9.19 -23.96
N VAL A 101 -2.16 -10.13 -24.05
CA VAL A 101 -1.78 -11.00 -22.95
C VAL A 101 -1.14 -10.19 -21.82
N ILE A 102 -0.21 -9.28 -22.14
CA ILE A 102 0.43 -8.41 -21.13
C ILE A 102 -0.60 -7.50 -20.47
N GLY A 103 -1.43 -6.81 -21.26
CA GLY A 103 -2.49 -5.93 -20.75
C GLY A 103 -3.52 -6.67 -19.91
N GLY A 104 -3.98 -7.84 -20.37
CA GLY A 104 -4.91 -8.70 -19.63
C GLY A 104 -4.32 -9.22 -18.32
N THR A 105 -3.03 -9.54 -18.32
CA THR A 105 -2.31 -9.95 -17.11
C THR A 105 -2.19 -8.81 -16.10
N ALA A 106 -1.89 -7.60 -16.56
CA ALA A 106 -1.84 -6.42 -15.70
C ALA A 106 -3.22 -6.11 -15.10
N LEU A 107 -4.28 -6.21 -15.90
CA LEU A 107 -5.66 -6.04 -15.41
C LEU A 107 -6.01 -7.11 -14.37
N ALA A 108 -5.69 -8.37 -14.63
CA ALA A 108 -5.93 -9.46 -13.68
C ALA A 108 -5.20 -9.23 -12.36
N ALA A 109 -3.95 -8.77 -12.41
CA ALA A 109 -3.18 -8.41 -11.22
C ALA A 109 -3.82 -7.23 -10.45
N THR A 110 -4.30 -6.20 -11.14
CA THR A 110 -4.99 -5.08 -10.50
C THR A 110 -6.28 -5.51 -9.80
N LEU A 111 -7.07 -6.37 -10.44
CA LEU A 111 -8.28 -6.93 -9.84
C LEU A 111 -7.95 -7.81 -8.63
N LEU A 112 -6.85 -8.58 -8.70
CA LEU A 112 -6.40 -9.42 -7.60
C LEU A 112 -6.05 -8.57 -6.36
N HIS A 113 -5.31 -7.48 -6.52
CA HIS A 113 -5.04 -6.54 -5.41
C HIS A 113 -6.33 -5.92 -4.83
N GLY A 114 -7.32 -5.63 -5.69
CA GLY A 114 -8.64 -5.18 -5.22
C GLY A 114 -9.37 -6.23 -4.37
N PHE A 115 -9.26 -7.51 -4.73
CA PHE A 115 -9.80 -8.63 -3.95
C PHE A 115 -9.10 -8.81 -2.61
N GLU A 116 -7.79 -8.64 -2.55
CA GLU A 116 -7.00 -8.70 -1.33
C GLU A 116 -7.38 -7.57 -0.37
N ALA A 117 -7.46 -6.34 -0.87
CA ALA A 117 -7.97 -5.20 -0.09
C ALA A 117 -9.40 -5.44 0.43
N PHE A 118 -10.26 -6.07 -0.38
CA PHE A 118 -11.60 -6.45 0.06
C PHE A 118 -11.58 -7.47 1.21
N GLY A 119 -10.68 -8.45 1.16
CA GLY A 119 -10.46 -9.43 2.24
C GLY A 119 -10.04 -8.75 3.54
N TRP A 120 -9.08 -7.83 3.49
CA TRP A 120 -8.67 -7.02 4.64
C TRP A 120 -9.79 -6.13 5.17
N ALA A 121 -10.58 -5.52 4.28
CA ALA A 121 -11.75 -4.71 4.69
C ALA A 121 -12.79 -5.53 5.44
N ILE A 122 -13.02 -6.80 5.03
CA ILE A 122 -13.88 -7.74 5.77
C ILE A 122 -13.30 -8.01 7.16
N ALA A 123 -11.99 -8.28 7.26
CA ALA A 123 -11.33 -8.51 8.54
C ALA A 123 -11.51 -7.31 9.48
N TYR A 124 -11.31 -6.08 9.00
CA TYR A 124 -11.54 -4.87 9.81
C TYR A 124 -12.99 -4.72 10.28
N ARG A 125 -13.94 -5.14 9.46
CA ARG A 125 -15.35 -5.12 9.87
C ARG A 125 -15.66 -6.17 10.93
N LEU A 126 -15.15 -7.38 10.78
CA LEU A 126 -15.36 -8.48 11.73
C LEU A 126 -14.70 -8.22 13.09
N LEU A 127 -13.52 -7.61 13.07
CA LEU A 127 -12.78 -7.24 14.29
C LEU A 127 -13.31 -5.96 14.97
N GLY A 128 -14.27 -5.26 14.35
CA GLY A 128 -14.78 -4.00 14.85
C GLY A 128 -13.76 -2.85 14.75
N ALA A 129 -12.76 -2.97 13.89
CA ALA A 129 -11.71 -1.97 13.69
C ALA A 129 -12.21 -0.75 12.88
N SER A 130 -13.32 -0.87 12.16
CA SER A 130 -13.93 0.20 11.39
C SER A 130 -15.46 0.16 11.51
N MET A 131 -16.09 1.35 11.60
CA MET A 131 -17.54 1.46 11.79
C MET A 131 -18.36 1.10 10.55
N THR A 132 -17.87 1.42 9.35
CA THR A 132 -18.58 1.18 8.10
C THR A 132 -17.74 0.36 7.12
N PHE A 133 -18.40 -0.43 6.28
CA PHE A 133 -17.70 -1.18 5.23
C PHE A 133 -17.01 -0.26 4.23
N LYS A 134 -17.62 0.88 3.89
CA LYS A 134 -17.03 1.88 3.00
C LYS A 134 -15.71 2.41 3.55
N SER A 135 -15.68 2.78 4.84
CA SER A 135 -14.45 3.24 5.50
C SER A 135 -13.39 2.14 5.56
N ALA A 136 -13.79 0.90 5.88
CA ALA A 136 -12.89 -0.24 5.91
C ALA A 136 -12.25 -0.49 4.53
N MET A 137 -13.05 -0.46 3.46
CA MET A 137 -12.57 -0.67 2.09
C MET A 137 -11.63 0.45 1.62
N LEU A 138 -11.98 1.72 1.88
CA LEU A 138 -11.12 2.86 1.54
C LEU A 138 -9.81 2.82 2.34
N TYR A 139 -9.89 2.45 3.62
CA TYR A 139 -8.71 2.28 4.45
C TYR A 139 -7.80 1.19 3.89
N SER A 140 -8.36 0.01 3.63
CA SER A 140 -7.63 -1.13 3.10
C SER A 140 -6.98 -0.82 1.75
N MET A 141 -7.71 -0.22 0.80
CA MET A 141 -7.12 0.21 -0.48
C MET A 141 -5.95 1.17 -0.29
N SER A 142 -6.05 2.08 0.68
CA SER A 142 -4.98 3.03 0.99
C SER A 142 -3.79 2.36 1.68
N ALA A 143 -4.02 1.37 2.54
CA ALA A 143 -2.98 0.63 3.24
C ALA A 143 -2.20 -0.27 2.28
N ILE A 144 -2.89 -1.15 1.53
CA ILE A 144 -2.26 -2.12 0.63
C ILE A 144 -1.45 -1.45 -0.50
N THR A 145 -1.89 -0.27 -0.96
CA THR A 145 -1.16 0.53 -1.96
C THR A 145 -0.11 1.45 -1.35
N SER A 146 -0.01 1.51 -0.02
CA SER A 146 0.83 2.47 0.72
C SER A 146 0.58 3.93 0.32
N TYR A 147 -0.64 4.24 -0.19
CA TYR A 147 -1.03 5.59 -0.57
C TYR A 147 -1.14 6.53 0.64
N GLY A 148 -1.43 5.96 1.81
CA GLY A 148 -1.64 6.71 3.04
C GLY A 148 -3.10 7.12 3.24
N HIS A 149 -3.42 7.53 4.48
CA HIS A 149 -4.78 7.87 4.87
C HIS A 149 -4.85 9.36 5.25
N ALA A 150 -5.60 10.15 4.51
CA ALA A 150 -5.75 11.56 4.83
C ALA A 150 -6.66 11.81 6.06
N ASN A 151 -7.74 11.03 6.25
CA ASN A 151 -8.72 11.22 7.33
C ASN A 151 -9.45 9.93 7.70
N LEU A 152 -8.82 8.78 7.47
CA LEU A 152 -9.39 7.47 7.79
C LEU A 152 -8.48 6.79 8.82
N TYR A 153 -9.05 6.44 9.96
CA TYR A 153 -8.31 5.78 11.03
C TYR A 153 -9.08 4.53 11.47
N LEU A 154 -8.32 3.49 11.78
CA LEU A 154 -8.85 2.36 12.53
C LEU A 154 -9.00 2.73 14.00
N GLU A 155 -9.83 2.00 14.72
CA GLU A 155 -9.86 2.07 16.18
C GLU A 155 -8.44 1.99 16.75
N PRO A 156 -8.10 2.79 17.79
CA PRO A 156 -6.72 2.92 18.29
C PRO A 156 -6.02 1.57 18.58
N ARG A 157 -6.76 0.60 19.04
CA ARG A 157 -6.26 -0.76 19.35
C ARG A 157 -5.87 -1.58 18.12
N TRP A 158 -6.30 -1.18 16.91
CA TRP A 158 -6.08 -1.92 15.65
C TRP A 158 -5.17 -1.17 14.66
N GLN A 159 -4.51 -0.10 15.10
CA GLN A 159 -3.69 0.72 14.20
C GLN A 159 -2.51 -0.05 13.61
N LEU A 160 -1.92 -0.99 14.37
CA LEU A 160 -0.81 -1.80 13.87
C LEU A 160 -1.25 -2.74 12.74
N MET A 161 -2.50 -3.19 12.72
CA MET A 161 -3.03 -4.01 11.62
C MET A 161 -2.91 -3.31 10.25
N GLY A 162 -3.10 -1.99 10.19
CA GLY A 162 -2.90 -1.22 8.95
C GLY A 162 -1.45 -1.22 8.46
N THR A 163 -0.50 -1.21 9.39
CA THR A 163 0.93 -1.34 9.04
C THR A 163 1.25 -2.74 8.53
N LEU A 164 0.66 -3.77 9.12
CA LEU A 164 0.80 -5.16 8.67
C LEU A 164 0.19 -5.35 7.27
N GLU A 165 -0.96 -4.74 6.99
CA GLU A 165 -1.55 -4.73 5.65
C GLU A 165 -0.65 -4.03 4.63
N ALA A 166 -0.04 -2.90 4.98
CA ALA A 166 0.91 -2.22 4.10
C ALA A 166 2.13 -3.09 3.79
N LEU A 167 2.65 -3.84 4.76
CA LEU A 167 3.73 -4.82 4.53
C LEU A 167 3.28 -5.95 3.60
N ASP A 168 2.06 -6.47 3.78
CA ASP A 168 1.46 -7.45 2.87
C ASP A 168 1.38 -6.91 1.44
N GLY A 169 0.89 -5.67 1.28
CA GLY A 169 0.84 -4.96 0.01
C GLY A 169 2.19 -4.92 -0.71
N TRP A 170 3.27 -4.66 0.00
CA TRP A 170 4.62 -4.66 -0.58
C TRP A 170 5.05 -6.05 -1.06
N ILE A 171 4.74 -7.10 -0.31
CA ILE A 171 5.06 -8.49 -0.67
C ILE A 171 4.32 -8.89 -1.94
N VAL A 172 3.00 -8.69 -1.99
CA VAL A 172 2.18 -9.09 -3.15
C VAL A 172 2.49 -8.22 -4.38
N PHE A 173 2.82 -6.94 -4.21
CA PHE A 173 3.32 -6.09 -5.28
C PHE A 173 4.64 -6.59 -5.87
N GLY A 174 5.57 -7.02 -5.02
CA GLY A 174 6.82 -7.64 -5.45
C GLY A 174 6.61 -8.91 -6.27
N LEU A 175 5.71 -9.80 -5.81
CA LEU A 175 5.32 -11.02 -6.54
C LEU A 175 4.70 -10.70 -7.90
N THR A 176 3.76 -9.75 -7.95
CA THR A 176 3.14 -9.28 -9.19
C THR A 176 4.17 -8.73 -10.17
N THR A 177 5.10 -7.90 -9.70
CA THR A 177 6.13 -7.30 -10.54
C THR A 177 7.05 -8.36 -11.14
N ALA A 178 7.50 -9.32 -10.35
CA ALA A 178 8.32 -10.43 -10.82
C ALA A 178 7.56 -11.29 -11.85
N PHE A 179 6.27 -11.54 -11.61
CA PHE A 179 5.42 -12.30 -12.51
C PHE A 179 5.22 -11.57 -13.85
N LEU A 180 4.86 -10.27 -13.84
CA LEU A 180 4.71 -9.46 -15.06
C LEU A 180 6.01 -9.42 -15.87
N PHE A 181 7.14 -9.28 -15.20
CA PHE A 181 8.44 -9.33 -15.87
C PHE A 181 8.66 -10.67 -16.59
N ALA A 182 8.35 -11.79 -15.93
CA ALA A 182 8.46 -13.11 -16.56
C ALA A 182 7.52 -13.28 -17.76
N VAL A 183 6.30 -12.72 -17.70
CA VAL A 183 5.35 -12.74 -18.84
C VAL A 183 5.88 -11.92 -20.01
N ILE A 184 6.40 -10.71 -19.76
CA ILE A 184 6.99 -9.85 -20.77
C ILE A 184 8.21 -10.52 -21.44
N GLN A 185 9.11 -11.10 -20.65
CA GLN A 185 10.25 -11.83 -21.19
C GLN A 185 9.84 -12.97 -22.12
N ARG A 186 8.84 -13.76 -21.73
CA ARG A 186 8.35 -14.85 -22.58
C ARG A 186 7.74 -14.34 -23.88
N ALA A 187 6.96 -13.25 -23.80
CA ALA A 187 6.38 -12.61 -24.98
C ALA A 187 7.46 -12.14 -25.94
N TRP A 188 8.56 -11.60 -25.48
CA TRP A 188 9.67 -11.12 -26.34
C TRP A 188 10.54 -12.25 -26.88
N LEU A 189 10.88 -13.25 -26.08
CA LEU A 189 11.70 -14.37 -26.53
C LEU A 189 11.08 -15.11 -27.71
N HIS A 190 9.76 -15.30 -27.70
CA HIS A 190 9.08 -15.95 -28.81
C HIS A 190 9.02 -15.09 -30.08
N SER A 191 9.14 -13.75 -30.00
CA SER A 191 9.18 -12.86 -31.17
C SER A 191 10.53 -12.83 -31.88
N HIS A 192 11.60 -13.30 -31.23
CA HIS A 192 12.97 -13.20 -31.75
C HIS A 192 13.62 -14.54 -32.12
N LEU A 193 12.96 -15.67 -31.90
CA LEU A 193 13.49 -16.98 -32.33
C LEU A 193 13.28 -17.12 -33.84
N PRO A 194 14.37 -17.22 -34.67
CA PRO A 194 14.23 -17.55 -36.07
C PRO A 194 13.60 -18.94 -36.20
N HIS A 195 12.55 -19.04 -37.00
CA HIS A 195 12.00 -20.34 -37.36
C HIS A 195 13.06 -21.08 -38.18
N GLU A 196 13.76 -22.04 -37.60
CA GLU A 196 14.49 -23.04 -38.38
C GLU A 196 13.43 -23.79 -39.20
N ARG A 197 13.37 -23.42 -40.49
CA ARG A 197 12.60 -24.16 -41.48
C ARG A 197 13.32 -25.48 -41.71
N SER A 198 12.79 -26.54 -41.16
CA SER A 198 13.07 -27.92 -41.62
C SER A 198 12.22 -28.23 -42.83
#